data_68ee7ae4ad2db92fe73a14139381d2e6
#
_entry.id   68ee7ae4ad2db92fe73a14139381d2e6
#
_cell.length_a   1.000
_cell.length_b   1.000
_cell.length_c   1.000
_cell.angle_alpha   90.00
_cell.angle_beta   90.00
_cell.angle_gamma   90.00
#
_symmetry.space_group_name_H-M   'P 1'
#
loop_
_entity.id
_entity.type
_entity.pdbx_description
1 polymer ?
#
loop_
_entity_poly.entity_id
_entity_poly.type
_entity_poly.pdbx_seq_one_letter_code
_entity_poly.pdbx_strand_id
1 'polypeptide(L)'
;MKKKHTVLFVDDEQSALDGFRTMMHSVRKEVKCFFASGGQEGLELLQKQSVDVVIADMRMPGMDGAEFLSRVTRLYPGTIRIVLSGYSDNPSLFKSTRVAHQFLTKPCNSEKIIETIRKVTALNDVFVNENVRKTVAKLDSLPVLPDRLADLSAELDSPDPNLKRISQLVELDTGMSTTLMKVANSSFFGFFENVTTPSRAVTLLGSETVRGLVLREHLIDKIDLTGLENYSVEKLWQHTLETGYCAKAIATHEKADKKFIDSCFLAGILHDVGKLALLTKMKDVYEPVLECVR
;
A
#
# COMPACT_ATOMS: atom_id res chain seq x y z
N MET A 1 12.61 -7.96 28.32
CA MET A 1 11.47 -8.69 27.70
C MET A 1 10.98 -7.86 26.52
N LYS A 2 10.89 -8.42 25.29
CA LYS A 2 10.27 -7.71 24.16
C LYS A 2 8.82 -7.36 24.52
N LYS A 3 8.40 -6.12 24.26
CA LYS A 3 7.02 -5.66 24.46
C LYS A 3 6.11 -6.48 23.53
N LYS A 4 5.05 -7.08 24.06
CA LYS A 4 4.08 -7.80 23.25
C LYS A 4 3.25 -6.79 22.49
N HIS A 5 3.02 -7.02 21.20
CA HIS A 5 2.08 -6.23 20.41
C HIS A 5 0.64 -6.50 20.88
N THR A 6 -0.20 -5.49 20.80
CA THR A 6 -1.59 -5.55 21.23
C THR A 6 -2.50 -5.49 20.01
N VAL A 7 -3.36 -6.49 19.86
CA VAL A 7 -4.33 -6.61 18.76
C VAL A 7 -5.74 -6.63 19.29
N LEU A 8 -6.62 -5.84 18.71
CA LEU A 8 -8.06 -5.81 18.99
C LEU A 8 -8.82 -6.39 17.80
N PHE A 9 -9.61 -7.42 18.05
CA PHE A 9 -10.57 -7.99 17.10
C PHE A 9 -11.96 -7.44 17.40
N VAL A 10 -12.68 -6.99 16.36
CA VAL A 10 -14.02 -6.42 16.46
C VAL A 10 -14.91 -7.09 15.44
N ASP A 11 -15.90 -7.84 15.90
CA ASP A 11 -16.85 -8.59 15.07
C ASP A 11 -18.13 -8.82 15.91
N ASP A 12 -19.31 -8.64 15.34
CA ASP A 12 -20.56 -8.84 16.06
C ASP A 12 -20.95 -10.32 16.21
N GLU A 13 -20.33 -11.19 15.42
CA GLU A 13 -20.53 -12.63 15.52
C GLU A 13 -19.64 -13.24 16.61
N GLN A 14 -20.26 -13.69 17.72
CA GLN A 14 -19.53 -14.33 18.83
C GLN A 14 -18.73 -15.57 18.37
N SER A 15 -19.26 -16.31 17.39
CA SER A 15 -18.57 -17.47 16.79
C SER A 15 -17.28 -17.08 16.10
N ALA A 16 -17.23 -15.93 15.41
CA ALA A 16 -16.01 -15.40 14.78
C ALA A 16 -14.98 -15.00 15.86
N LEU A 17 -15.43 -14.30 16.92
CA LEU A 17 -14.56 -13.93 18.03
C LEU A 17 -13.96 -15.14 18.74
N ASP A 18 -14.74 -16.21 18.94
CA ASP A 18 -14.25 -17.46 19.55
C ASP A 18 -13.25 -18.19 18.62
N GLY A 19 -13.49 -18.14 17.32
CA GLY A 19 -12.55 -18.60 16.32
C GLY A 19 -11.21 -17.84 16.38
N PHE A 20 -11.25 -16.50 16.48
CA PHE A 20 -10.04 -15.68 16.64
C PHE A 20 -9.32 -15.97 17.97
N ARG A 21 -10.05 -16.15 19.09
CA ARG A 21 -9.44 -16.55 20.38
C ARG A 21 -8.68 -17.84 20.26
N THR A 22 -9.28 -18.84 19.64
CA THR A 22 -8.65 -20.15 19.42
C THR A 22 -7.42 -20.06 18.56
N MET A 23 -7.50 -19.36 17.42
CA MET A 23 -6.42 -19.12 16.49
C MET A 23 -5.23 -18.42 17.16
N MET A 24 -5.50 -17.32 17.87
CA MET A 24 -4.47 -16.49 18.50
C MET A 24 -3.80 -17.13 19.71
N HIS A 25 -4.37 -18.24 20.23
CA HIS A 25 -3.73 -18.99 21.31
C HIS A 25 -2.33 -19.51 20.93
N SER A 26 -2.11 -19.86 19.67
CA SER A 26 -0.81 -20.33 19.17
C SER A 26 0.29 -19.27 19.27
N VAL A 27 -0.06 -17.99 19.16
CA VAL A 27 0.86 -16.82 19.16
C VAL A 27 0.76 -15.94 20.42
N ARG A 28 0.11 -16.42 21.48
CA ARG A 28 -0.09 -15.68 22.75
C ARG A 28 1.19 -15.21 23.45
N LYS A 29 2.34 -15.79 23.09
CA LYS A 29 3.65 -15.34 23.59
C LYS A 29 4.11 -14.05 22.89
N GLU A 30 3.71 -13.83 21.65
CA GLU A 30 4.10 -12.72 20.78
C GLU A 30 3.11 -11.55 20.89
N VAL A 31 1.80 -11.85 20.99
CA VAL A 31 0.71 -10.91 20.86
C VAL A 31 -0.25 -11.01 22.05
N LYS A 32 -0.74 -9.85 22.53
CA LYS A 32 -1.85 -9.75 23.48
C LYS A 32 -3.11 -9.37 22.72
N CYS A 33 -4.16 -10.18 22.82
CA CYS A 33 -5.40 -9.97 22.08
C CYS A 33 -6.53 -9.48 22.99
N PHE A 34 -7.33 -8.56 22.44
CA PHE A 34 -8.61 -8.12 22.96
C PHE A 34 -9.69 -8.41 21.94
N PHE A 35 -10.94 -8.53 22.39
CA PHE A 35 -12.07 -8.88 21.57
C PHE A 35 -13.27 -8.02 21.96
N ALA A 36 -13.95 -7.46 20.97
CA ALA A 36 -15.13 -6.63 21.12
C ALA A 36 -16.25 -7.15 20.21
N SER A 37 -17.47 -7.19 20.73
CA SER A 37 -18.68 -7.64 20.03
C SER A 37 -19.30 -6.57 19.12
N GLY A 38 -18.61 -5.47 18.88
CA GLY A 38 -19.04 -4.38 18.00
C GLY A 38 -18.22 -3.12 18.16
N GLY A 39 -18.48 -2.14 17.27
CA GLY A 39 -17.68 -0.92 17.19
C GLY A 39 -17.66 -0.08 18.48
N GLN A 40 -18.79 -0.02 19.21
CA GLN A 40 -18.87 0.77 20.45
C GLN A 40 -17.97 0.17 21.55
N GLU A 41 -18.06 -1.13 21.79
CA GLU A 41 -17.19 -1.83 22.75
C GLU A 41 -15.72 -1.73 22.34
N GLY A 42 -15.44 -1.81 21.02
CA GLY A 42 -14.11 -1.62 20.47
C GLY A 42 -13.51 -0.25 20.82
N LEU A 43 -14.28 0.83 20.72
CA LEU A 43 -13.85 2.17 21.12
C LEU A 43 -13.60 2.28 22.62
N GLU A 44 -14.43 1.66 23.44
CA GLU A 44 -14.24 1.65 24.91
C GLU A 44 -12.96 0.91 25.33
N LEU A 45 -12.62 -0.18 24.63
CA LEU A 45 -11.36 -0.88 24.84
C LEU A 45 -10.16 -0.04 24.42
N LEU A 46 -10.25 0.68 23.30
CA LEU A 46 -9.19 1.60 22.83
C LEU A 46 -8.95 2.77 23.80
N GLN A 47 -9.97 3.21 24.55
CA GLN A 47 -9.80 4.22 25.60
C GLN A 47 -8.99 3.69 26.81
N LYS A 48 -9.15 2.40 27.12
CA LYS A 48 -8.57 1.76 28.31
C LYS A 48 -7.21 1.13 28.03
N GLN A 49 -6.92 0.79 26.78
CA GLN A 49 -5.74 0.02 26.37
C GLN A 49 -5.08 0.63 25.14
N SER A 50 -3.75 0.68 25.13
CA SER A 50 -2.99 0.99 23.92
C SER A 50 -3.05 -0.21 22.98
N VAL A 51 -3.56 -0.02 21.76
CA VAL A 51 -3.72 -1.06 20.75
C VAL A 51 -2.87 -0.74 19.55
N ASP A 52 -2.01 -1.69 19.14
CA ASP A 52 -1.12 -1.53 17.99
C ASP A 52 -1.86 -1.83 16.67
N VAL A 53 -2.75 -2.84 16.67
CA VAL A 53 -3.48 -3.28 15.48
C VAL A 53 -4.95 -3.50 15.82
N VAL A 54 -5.85 -2.95 15.02
CA VAL A 54 -7.28 -3.26 15.02
C VAL A 54 -7.60 -4.10 13.79
N ILE A 55 -8.36 -5.17 13.98
CA ILE A 55 -8.93 -6.01 12.93
C ILE A 55 -10.43 -5.98 13.11
N ALA A 56 -11.16 -5.38 12.17
CA ALA A 56 -12.59 -5.16 12.29
C ALA A 56 -13.37 -5.79 11.13
N ASP A 57 -14.49 -6.41 11.46
CA ASP A 57 -15.50 -6.77 10.46
C ASP A 57 -16.14 -5.51 9.87
N MET A 58 -16.53 -5.60 8.59
CA MET A 58 -17.19 -4.48 7.90
C MET A 58 -18.65 -4.36 8.26
N ARG A 59 -19.34 -5.48 8.48
CA ARG A 59 -20.79 -5.52 8.69
C ARG A 59 -21.11 -5.78 10.15
N MET A 60 -21.32 -4.72 10.89
CA MET A 60 -21.75 -4.82 12.27
C MET A 60 -23.02 -3.98 12.49
N PRO A 61 -23.97 -4.42 13.34
CA PRO A 61 -25.14 -3.64 13.66
C PRO A 61 -24.79 -2.37 14.45
N GLY A 62 -25.52 -1.31 14.19
CA GLY A 62 -25.34 -0.02 14.84
C GLY A 62 -24.18 0.78 14.26
N MET A 63 -22.96 0.51 14.70
CA MET A 63 -21.73 1.11 14.17
C MET A 63 -21.05 0.10 13.26
N ASP A 64 -21.06 0.34 11.95
CA ASP A 64 -20.35 -0.51 10.99
C ASP A 64 -18.82 -0.36 11.08
N GLY A 65 -18.10 -1.28 10.39
CA GLY A 65 -16.64 -1.27 10.42
C GLY A 65 -16.03 -0.02 9.84
N ALA A 66 -16.65 0.60 8.83
CA ALA A 66 -16.15 1.82 8.20
C ALA A 66 -16.26 3.01 9.16
N GLU A 67 -17.39 3.17 9.83
CA GLU A 67 -17.60 4.20 10.85
C GLU A 67 -16.68 4.00 12.06
N PHE A 68 -16.56 2.77 12.54
CA PHE A 68 -15.65 2.41 13.63
C PHE A 68 -14.21 2.78 13.30
N LEU A 69 -13.69 2.34 12.15
CA LEU A 69 -12.31 2.62 11.74
C LEU A 69 -12.06 4.10 11.43
N SER A 70 -13.08 4.83 10.95
CA SER A 70 -13.00 6.29 10.80
C SER A 70 -12.78 6.99 12.15
N ARG A 71 -13.49 6.56 13.20
CA ARG A 71 -13.29 7.07 14.56
C ARG A 71 -11.91 6.68 15.11
N VAL A 72 -11.45 5.44 14.85
CA VAL A 72 -10.10 5.00 15.22
C VAL A 72 -9.04 5.84 14.53
N THR A 73 -9.19 6.16 13.22
CA THR A 73 -8.27 7.02 12.49
C THR A 73 -8.11 8.37 13.16
N ARG A 74 -9.20 8.97 13.59
CA ARG A 74 -9.20 10.31 14.19
C ARG A 74 -8.65 10.32 15.63
N LEU A 75 -9.03 9.31 16.44
CA LEU A 75 -8.72 9.28 17.88
C LEU A 75 -7.39 8.56 18.19
N TYR A 76 -7.06 7.56 17.38
CA TYR A 76 -5.89 6.67 17.57
C TYR A 76 -5.10 6.50 16.26
N PRO A 77 -4.56 7.58 15.67
CA PRO A 77 -3.94 7.54 14.35
C PRO A 77 -2.76 6.56 14.25
N GLY A 78 -2.07 6.30 15.36
CA GLY A 78 -0.96 5.33 15.41
C GLY A 78 -1.39 3.86 15.42
N THR A 79 -2.68 3.56 15.46
CA THR A 79 -3.20 2.18 15.42
C THR A 79 -3.33 1.71 13.98
N ILE A 80 -2.73 0.56 13.65
CA ILE A 80 -2.87 -0.06 12.34
C ILE A 80 -4.28 -0.65 12.21
N ARG A 81 -4.94 -0.39 11.10
CA ARG A 81 -6.34 -0.73 10.84
C ARG A 81 -6.44 -1.75 9.70
N ILE A 82 -6.96 -2.92 10.00
CA ILE A 82 -7.18 -4.03 9.07
C ILE A 82 -8.69 -4.31 9.02
N VAL A 83 -9.21 -4.47 7.81
CA VAL A 83 -10.60 -4.83 7.56
C VAL A 83 -10.70 -6.31 7.21
N LEU A 84 -11.67 -7.00 7.77
CA LEU A 84 -12.14 -8.30 7.30
C LEU A 84 -13.41 -8.07 6.47
N SER A 85 -13.41 -8.44 5.19
CA SER A 85 -14.54 -8.24 4.29
C SER A 85 -14.99 -9.55 3.65
N GLY A 86 -16.31 -9.71 3.43
CA GLY A 86 -16.88 -10.84 2.69
C GLY A 86 -16.85 -10.63 1.18
N TYR A 87 -16.99 -11.71 0.40
CA TYR A 87 -17.10 -11.67 -1.07
C TYR A 87 -18.30 -10.83 -1.57
N SER A 88 -19.33 -10.68 -0.75
CA SER A 88 -20.54 -9.92 -1.07
C SER A 88 -20.45 -8.43 -0.73
N ASP A 89 -19.32 -7.97 -0.19
CA ASP A 89 -19.12 -6.57 0.13
C ASP A 89 -18.84 -5.81 -1.16
N ASN A 90 -19.78 -4.93 -1.51
CA ASN A 90 -19.77 -4.20 -2.76
C ASN A 90 -18.46 -3.39 -2.89
N PRO A 91 -17.76 -3.40 -4.06
CA PRO A 91 -16.56 -2.57 -4.29
C PRO A 91 -16.75 -1.08 -4.00
N SER A 92 -17.99 -0.58 -4.01
CA SER A 92 -18.30 0.79 -3.60
C SER A 92 -18.12 1.04 -2.10
N LEU A 93 -18.23 0.02 -1.25
CA LEU A 93 -17.87 0.10 0.17
C LEU A 93 -16.36 0.23 0.37
N PHE A 94 -15.55 -0.35 -0.51
CA PHE A 94 -14.10 -0.16 -0.50
C PHE A 94 -13.69 1.29 -0.83
N LYS A 95 -14.49 2.03 -1.63
CA LYS A 95 -14.23 3.45 -1.92
C LYS A 95 -14.42 4.34 -0.70
N SER A 96 -15.24 3.96 0.25
CA SER A 96 -15.46 4.68 1.52
C SER A 96 -14.43 4.34 2.60
N THR A 97 -13.67 3.26 2.44
CA THR A 97 -12.69 2.81 3.44
C THR A 97 -11.28 3.38 3.23
N ARG A 98 -11.17 4.69 2.97
CA ARG A 98 -9.89 5.42 3.07
C ARG A 98 -9.21 5.28 4.45
N VAL A 99 -9.86 4.60 5.37
CA VAL A 99 -9.48 4.49 6.77
C VAL A 99 -8.73 3.19 7.10
N ALA A 100 -8.73 2.18 6.23
CA ALA A 100 -8.03 0.91 6.45
C ALA A 100 -6.63 0.92 5.82
N HIS A 101 -5.66 0.34 6.54
CA HIS A 101 -4.31 0.14 6.01
C HIS A 101 -4.21 -1.16 5.19
N GLN A 102 -5.05 -2.15 5.51
CA GLN A 102 -5.05 -3.44 4.83
C GLN A 102 -6.43 -4.09 4.83
N PHE A 103 -6.69 -4.90 3.81
CA PHE A 103 -7.92 -5.69 3.66
C PHE A 103 -7.59 -7.18 3.64
N LEU A 104 -8.42 -7.97 4.32
CA LEU A 104 -8.39 -9.43 4.28
C LEU A 104 -9.78 -9.92 3.89
N THR A 105 -9.86 -10.79 2.90
CA THR A 105 -11.13 -11.32 2.39
C THR A 105 -11.56 -12.55 3.21
N LYS A 106 -12.81 -12.56 3.67
CA LYS A 106 -13.44 -13.75 4.29
C LYS A 106 -13.88 -14.74 3.16
N PRO A 107 -13.66 -16.05 3.29
CA PRO A 107 -13.02 -16.74 4.40
C PRO A 107 -11.51 -16.56 4.40
N CYS A 108 -10.94 -16.18 5.54
CA CYS A 108 -9.51 -16.00 5.72
C CYS A 108 -8.98 -17.08 6.67
N ASN A 109 -7.94 -17.81 6.23
CA ASN A 109 -7.33 -18.81 7.09
C ASN A 109 -6.51 -18.17 8.23
N SER A 110 -6.35 -18.89 9.31
CA SER A 110 -5.62 -18.45 10.50
C SER A 110 -4.17 -18.07 10.21
N GLU A 111 -3.51 -18.78 9.31
CA GLU A 111 -2.12 -18.50 8.92
C GLU A 111 -1.98 -17.13 8.28
N LYS A 112 -2.90 -16.77 7.39
CA LYS A 112 -2.90 -15.46 6.70
C LYS A 112 -3.10 -14.30 7.67
N ILE A 113 -4.01 -14.45 8.64
CA ILE A 113 -4.25 -13.42 9.67
C ILE A 113 -3.00 -13.25 10.55
N ILE A 114 -2.41 -14.35 11.03
CA ILE A 114 -1.20 -14.33 11.85
C ILE A 114 -0.02 -13.74 11.09
N GLU A 115 0.18 -14.15 9.83
CA GLU A 115 1.23 -13.60 8.97
C GLU A 115 1.06 -12.08 8.77
N THR A 116 -0.17 -11.64 8.52
CA THR A 116 -0.48 -10.23 8.37
C THR A 116 -0.18 -9.45 9.65
N ILE A 117 -0.62 -9.95 10.82
CA ILE A 117 -0.30 -9.32 12.11
C ILE A 117 1.21 -9.22 12.31
N ARG A 118 1.96 -10.29 12.04
CA ARG A 118 3.43 -10.28 12.17
C ARG A 118 4.09 -9.28 11.23
N LYS A 119 3.64 -9.18 9.98
CA LYS A 119 4.16 -8.20 9.02
C LYS A 119 3.93 -6.76 9.48
N VAL A 120 2.72 -6.43 9.86
CA VAL A 120 2.38 -5.05 10.25
C VAL A 120 3.01 -4.66 11.60
N THR A 121 3.14 -5.60 12.53
CA THR A 121 3.80 -5.33 13.81
C THR A 121 5.32 -5.21 13.68
N ALA A 122 5.95 -5.99 12.79
CA ALA A 122 7.37 -5.84 12.47
C ALA A 122 7.69 -4.46 11.87
N LEU A 123 6.81 -3.95 10.99
CA LEU A 123 6.93 -2.58 10.48
C LEU A 123 6.81 -1.54 11.61
N ASN A 124 5.93 -1.76 12.57
CA ASN A 124 5.77 -0.88 13.73
C ASN A 124 7.02 -0.82 14.62
N ASP A 125 7.79 -1.92 14.69
CA ASP A 125 9.07 -1.98 15.41
C ASP A 125 10.20 -1.19 14.71
N VAL A 126 10.13 -1.04 13.38
CA VAL A 126 11.08 -0.24 12.59
C VAL A 126 10.90 1.26 12.89
N PHE A 127 9.69 1.70 13.23
CA PHE A 127 9.43 3.08 13.64
C PHE A 127 9.78 3.30 15.12
N VAL A 128 11.08 3.23 15.46
CA VAL A 128 11.60 3.45 16.82
C VAL A 128 11.29 4.85 17.34
N ASN A 129 11.07 5.82 16.43
CA ASN A 129 10.79 7.21 16.77
C ASN A 129 9.29 7.49 16.76
N GLU A 130 8.73 7.81 17.93
CA GLU A 130 7.30 8.12 18.10
C GLU A 130 6.87 9.33 17.25
N ASN A 131 7.75 10.28 16.97
CA ASN A 131 7.47 11.41 16.11
C ASN A 131 7.34 10.99 14.64
N VAL A 132 8.19 10.08 14.16
CA VAL A 132 8.07 9.50 12.82
C VAL A 132 6.77 8.71 12.70
N ARG A 133 6.41 7.93 13.72
CA ARG A 133 5.15 7.19 13.78
C ARG A 133 3.93 8.12 13.74
N LYS A 134 3.93 9.22 14.52
CA LYS A 134 2.88 10.24 14.48
C LYS A 134 2.80 10.97 13.14
N THR A 135 3.94 11.19 12.50
CA THR A 135 4.04 11.82 11.19
C THR A 135 3.49 10.93 10.09
N VAL A 136 3.90 9.66 10.05
CA VAL A 136 3.38 8.67 9.09
C VAL A 136 1.88 8.45 9.30
N ALA A 137 1.42 8.44 10.55
CA ALA A 137 0.00 8.30 10.88
C ALA A 137 -0.87 9.49 10.43
N LYS A 138 -0.29 10.68 10.24
CA LYS A 138 -0.96 11.87 9.66
C LYS A 138 -1.07 11.81 8.13
N LEU A 139 -0.39 10.86 7.49
CA LEU A 139 -0.55 10.60 6.06
C LEU A 139 -1.88 9.88 5.84
N ASP A 140 -2.96 10.65 5.78
CA ASP A 140 -4.36 10.15 5.74
C ASP A 140 -4.68 9.24 4.54
N SER A 141 -3.92 9.30 3.47
CA SER A 141 -3.99 8.37 2.34
C SER A 141 -2.82 8.61 1.38
N LEU A 142 -2.27 7.56 0.82
CA LEU A 142 -1.68 7.66 -0.51
C LEU A 142 -2.79 8.04 -1.50
N PRO A 143 -2.50 8.79 -2.56
CA PRO A 143 -3.49 9.14 -3.56
C PRO A 143 -4.21 7.89 -4.07
N VAL A 144 -5.55 7.91 -4.07
CA VAL A 144 -6.36 6.79 -4.58
C VAL A 144 -6.38 6.86 -6.11
N LEU A 145 -6.25 5.72 -6.77
CA LEU A 145 -6.33 5.59 -8.23
C LEU A 145 -7.62 6.22 -8.78
N PRO A 146 -7.58 7.11 -9.79
CA PRO A 146 -8.76 7.51 -10.52
C PRO A 146 -9.50 6.27 -11.06
N ASP A 147 -10.83 6.35 -11.21
CA ASP A 147 -11.66 5.22 -11.64
C ASP A 147 -11.16 4.58 -12.96
N ARG A 148 -10.56 5.36 -13.85
CA ARG A 148 -9.97 4.89 -15.11
C ARG A 148 -8.73 4.00 -14.94
N LEU A 149 -7.98 4.18 -13.87
CA LEU A 149 -6.82 3.35 -13.57
C LEU A 149 -7.18 2.14 -12.69
N ALA A 150 -8.39 2.11 -12.12
CA ALA A 150 -8.84 0.98 -11.31
C ALA A 150 -8.92 -0.32 -12.14
N ASP A 151 -9.44 -0.24 -13.36
CA ASP A 151 -9.52 -1.38 -14.29
C ASP A 151 -8.12 -1.86 -14.71
N LEU A 152 -7.20 -0.92 -14.97
CA LEU A 152 -5.82 -1.24 -15.32
C LEU A 152 -5.08 -1.89 -14.14
N SER A 153 -5.27 -1.37 -12.93
CA SER A 153 -4.70 -1.98 -11.72
C SER A 153 -5.27 -3.36 -11.45
N ALA A 154 -6.58 -3.54 -11.59
CA ALA A 154 -7.23 -4.84 -11.41
C ALA A 154 -6.69 -5.89 -12.40
N GLU A 155 -6.47 -5.50 -13.66
CA GLU A 155 -5.89 -6.38 -14.67
C GLU A 155 -4.42 -6.71 -14.36
N LEU A 156 -3.64 -5.71 -13.91
CA LEU A 156 -2.23 -5.90 -13.52
C LEU A 156 -2.09 -6.76 -12.26
N ASP A 157 -3.08 -6.73 -11.36
CA ASP A 157 -3.08 -7.53 -10.12
C ASP A 157 -3.64 -8.94 -10.31
N SER A 158 -4.13 -9.26 -11.53
CA SER A 158 -4.58 -10.60 -11.88
C SER A 158 -3.44 -11.63 -11.72
N PRO A 159 -3.75 -12.86 -11.31
CA PRO A 159 -2.76 -13.95 -11.30
C PRO A 159 -2.16 -14.27 -12.68
N ASP A 160 -2.90 -13.96 -13.74
CA ASP A 160 -2.48 -14.12 -15.14
C ASP A 160 -2.83 -12.84 -15.93
N PRO A 161 -1.99 -11.79 -15.85
CA PRO A 161 -2.26 -10.49 -16.46
C PRO A 161 -2.30 -10.58 -17.99
N ASN A 162 -3.40 -10.17 -18.59
CA ASN A 162 -3.57 -10.16 -20.04
C ASN A 162 -2.95 -8.90 -20.67
N LEU A 163 -1.75 -9.04 -21.27
CA LEU A 163 -1.03 -7.92 -21.88
C LEU A 163 -1.82 -7.18 -22.96
N LYS A 164 -2.71 -7.87 -23.70
CA LYS A 164 -3.57 -7.23 -24.70
C LYS A 164 -4.61 -6.33 -24.02
N ARG A 165 -5.21 -6.78 -22.93
CA ARG A 165 -6.17 -5.98 -22.16
C ARG A 165 -5.48 -4.79 -21.50
N ILE A 166 -4.31 -5.00 -20.92
CA ILE A 166 -3.45 -3.93 -20.35
C ILE A 166 -3.14 -2.88 -21.42
N SER A 167 -2.74 -3.29 -22.62
CA SER A 167 -2.47 -2.38 -23.75
C SER A 167 -3.68 -1.53 -24.10
N GLN A 168 -4.87 -2.13 -24.21
CA GLN A 168 -6.11 -1.40 -24.48
C GLN A 168 -6.44 -0.36 -23.42
N LEU A 169 -6.25 -0.71 -22.13
CA LEU A 169 -6.50 0.21 -21.02
C LEU A 169 -5.50 1.36 -21.00
N VAL A 170 -4.23 1.07 -21.30
CA VAL A 170 -3.17 2.09 -21.43
C VAL A 170 -3.45 3.05 -22.59
N GLU A 171 -3.92 2.56 -23.73
CA GLU A 171 -4.24 3.38 -24.90
C GLU A 171 -5.37 4.39 -24.67
N LEU A 172 -6.24 4.14 -23.67
CA LEU A 172 -7.28 5.09 -23.25
C LEU A 172 -6.75 6.30 -22.47
N ASP A 173 -5.50 6.23 -22.02
CA ASP A 173 -4.85 7.31 -21.29
C ASP A 173 -3.60 7.80 -22.03
N THR A 174 -3.68 9.04 -22.56
CA THR A 174 -2.60 9.63 -23.36
C THR A 174 -1.33 9.88 -22.52
N GLY A 175 -1.47 10.24 -21.25
CA GLY A 175 -0.35 10.45 -20.33
C GLY A 175 0.41 9.16 -20.08
N MET A 176 -0.32 8.09 -19.72
CA MET A 176 0.25 6.77 -19.51
C MET A 176 0.90 6.21 -20.78
N SER A 177 0.22 6.31 -21.93
CA SER A 177 0.76 5.91 -23.23
C SER A 177 2.09 6.61 -23.52
N THR A 178 2.14 7.93 -23.32
CA THR A 178 3.35 8.73 -23.55
C THR A 178 4.47 8.31 -22.60
N THR A 179 4.16 8.11 -21.33
CA THR A 179 5.13 7.70 -20.29
C THR A 179 5.72 6.33 -20.63
N LEU A 180 4.89 5.34 -20.95
CA LEU A 180 5.36 4.00 -21.31
C LEU A 180 6.23 4.00 -22.57
N MET A 181 5.85 4.77 -23.58
CA MET A 181 6.67 4.89 -24.81
C MET A 181 8.02 5.59 -24.54
N LYS A 182 8.04 6.66 -23.75
CA LYS A 182 9.29 7.33 -23.33
C LYS A 182 10.21 6.38 -22.58
N VAL A 183 9.65 5.63 -21.64
CA VAL A 183 10.41 4.65 -20.84
C VAL A 183 10.96 3.53 -21.73
N ALA A 184 10.13 2.95 -22.60
CA ALA A 184 10.55 1.90 -23.51
C ALA A 184 11.64 2.37 -24.50
N ASN A 185 11.61 3.64 -24.92
CA ASN A 185 12.61 4.23 -25.82
C ASN A 185 13.82 4.81 -25.09
N SER A 186 13.88 4.73 -23.77
CA SER A 186 15.04 5.20 -23.03
C SER A 186 16.26 4.31 -23.33
N SER A 187 17.45 4.92 -23.35
CA SER A 187 18.73 4.20 -23.52
C SER A 187 18.94 3.08 -22.53
N PHE A 188 18.19 3.13 -21.44
CA PHE A 188 18.25 2.17 -20.37
C PHE A 188 17.72 0.78 -20.78
N PHE A 189 16.63 0.70 -21.57
CA PHE A 189 16.10 -0.60 -22.04
C PHE A 189 16.86 -1.17 -23.21
N GLY A 190 17.59 -0.32 -23.96
CA GLY A 190 18.44 -0.76 -25.04
C GLY A 190 17.72 -1.57 -26.13
N PHE A 191 16.42 -1.36 -26.31
CA PHE A 191 15.70 -2.00 -27.42
C PHE A 191 16.25 -1.48 -28.74
N PHE A 192 16.57 -2.40 -29.64
CA PHE A 192 17.16 -2.07 -30.95
C PHE A 192 16.19 -1.33 -31.89
N GLU A 193 14.89 -1.40 -31.61
CA GLU A 193 13.84 -0.78 -32.41
C GLU A 193 13.16 0.35 -31.63
N ASN A 194 12.83 1.42 -32.34
CA ASN A 194 12.07 2.53 -31.76
C ASN A 194 10.62 2.09 -31.50
N VAL A 195 10.19 2.19 -30.26
CA VAL A 195 8.85 1.79 -29.82
C VAL A 195 7.87 2.90 -30.16
N THR A 196 6.98 2.65 -31.13
CA THR A 196 6.07 3.66 -31.67
C THR A 196 4.62 3.51 -31.21
N THR A 197 4.29 2.42 -30.51
CA THR A 197 2.92 2.16 -30.04
C THR A 197 2.91 1.75 -28.55
N PRO A 198 1.88 2.16 -27.78
CA PRO A 198 1.71 1.75 -26.39
C PRO A 198 1.65 0.22 -26.23
N SER A 199 0.98 -0.46 -27.15
CA SER A 199 0.87 -1.93 -27.13
C SER A 199 2.23 -2.60 -27.23
N ARG A 200 3.12 -2.07 -28.10
CA ARG A 200 4.50 -2.57 -28.21
C ARG A 200 5.31 -2.28 -26.95
N ALA A 201 5.12 -1.08 -26.37
CA ALA A 201 5.75 -0.72 -25.09
C ALA A 201 5.33 -1.68 -23.98
N VAL A 202 4.03 -1.94 -23.79
CA VAL A 202 3.51 -2.89 -22.79
C VAL A 202 4.11 -4.28 -22.98
N THR A 203 4.17 -4.77 -24.22
CA THR A 203 4.73 -6.10 -24.53
C THR A 203 6.20 -6.22 -24.17
N LEU A 204 6.99 -5.18 -24.49
CA LEU A 204 8.44 -5.18 -24.26
C LEU A 204 8.79 -4.95 -22.79
N LEU A 205 8.05 -4.06 -22.10
CA LEU A 205 8.25 -3.74 -20.69
C LEU A 205 7.76 -4.85 -19.75
N GLY A 206 6.70 -5.56 -20.14
CA GLY A 206 6.03 -6.57 -19.32
C GLY A 206 5.13 -5.99 -18.24
N SER A 207 4.23 -6.82 -17.70
CA SER A 207 3.19 -6.41 -16.73
C SER A 207 3.76 -5.77 -15.47
N GLU A 208 4.86 -6.29 -14.93
CA GLU A 208 5.45 -5.77 -13.68
C GLU A 208 6.06 -4.38 -13.84
N THR A 209 6.77 -4.14 -14.95
CA THR A 209 7.28 -2.79 -15.26
C THR A 209 6.13 -1.81 -15.45
N VAL A 210 5.09 -2.22 -16.19
CA VAL A 210 3.89 -1.40 -16.41
C VAL A 210 3.21 -1.12 -15.07
N ARG A 211 3.09 -2.10 -14.17
CA ARG A 211 2.55 -1.92 -12.80
C ARG A 211 3.31 -0.84 -12.02
N GLY A 212 4.64 -0.91 -12.00
CA GLY A 212 5.46 0.10 -11.34
C GLY A 212 5.26 1.50 -11.91
N LEU A 213 5.13 1.61 -13.24
CA LEU A 213 4.90 2.88 -13.93
C LEU A 213 3.50 3.44 -13.67
N VAL A 214 2.47 2.60 -13.62
CA VAL A 214 1.09 2.98 -13.26
C VAL A 214 1.02 3.51 -11.84
N LEU A 215 1.63 2.80 -10.88
CA LEU A 215 1.70 3.25 -9.49
C LEU A 215 2.42 4.60 -9.38
N ARG A 216 3.50 4.78 -10.11
CA ARG A 216 4.26 6.05 -10.14
C ARG A 216 3.42 7.21 -10.66
N GLU A 217 2.82 7.08 -11.84
CA GLU A 217 2.05 8.16 -12.47
C GLU A 217 0.96 8.65 -11.53
N HIS A 218 0.31 7.72 -10.88
CA HIS A 218 -0.72 8.01 -9.91
C HIS A 218 -0.24 8.78 -8.69
N LEU A 219 0.98 8.51 -8.22
CA LEU A 219 1.56 9.22 -7.08
C LEU A 219 1.98 10.66 -7.46
N ILE A 220 2.40 10.89 -8.71
CA ILE A 220 2.95 12.17 -9.17
C ILE A 220 1.84 13.15 -9.59
N ASP A 221 0.79 12.71 -10.27
CA ASP A 221 -0.30 13.58 -10.77
C ASP A 221 -1.01 14.41 -9.68
N LYS A 222 -0.82 14.04 -8.42
CA LYS A 222 -1.43 14.72 -7.27
C LYS A 222 -0.46 15.56 -6.46
N ILE A 223 0.78 15.70 -6.92
CA ILE A 223 1.78 16.51 -6.22
C ILE A 223 1.61 17.97 -6.63
N ASP A 224 1.19 18.80 -5.68
CA ASP A 224 1.32 20.25 -5.82
C ASP A 224 2.79 20.63 -5.65
N LEU A 225 3.46 20.90 -6.78
CA LEU A 225 4.86 21.32 -6.82
C LEU A 225 5.02 22.85 -6.73
N THR A 226 3.95 23.60 -6.53
CA THR A 226 4.00 25.05 -6.40
C THR A 226 4.97 25.46 -5.29
N GLY A 227 6.00 26.26 -5.61
CA GLY A 227 7.02 26.69 -4.66
C GLY A 227 8.15 25.69 -4.40
N LEU A 228 8.20 24.55 -5.09
CA LEU A 228 9.31 23.59 -5.03
C LEU A 228 10.19 23.68 -6.31
N GLU A 229 10.47 24.90 -6.75
CA GLU A 229 11.21 25.16 -8.00
C GLU A 229 12.59 24.47 -8.07
N ASN A 230 13.14 24.12 -6.93
CA ASN A 230 14.46 23.52 -6.79
C ASN A 230 14.42 21.99 -6.65
N TYR A 231 13.23 21.37 -6.64
CA TYR A 231 13.07 19.92 -6.54
C TYR A 231 12.64 19.33 -7.89
N SER A 232 13.49 18.50 -8.45
CA SER A 232 13.17 17.82 -9.71
C SER A 232 12.55 16.45 -9.44
N VAL A 233 11.24 16.36 -9.61
CA VAL A 233 10.52 15.07 -9.61
C VAL A 233 11.04 14.16 -10.72
N GLU A 234 11.48 14.73 -11.83
CA GLU A 234 12.05 13.99 -12.93
C GLU A 234 13.38 13.30 -12.56
N LYS A 235 14.25 13.99 -11.81
CA LYS A 235 15.48 13.37 -11.26
C LYS A 235 15.18 12.29 -10.24
N LEU A 236 14.21 12.51 -9.36
CA LEU A 236 13.78 11.47 -8.42
C LEU A 236 13.28 10.24 -9.18
N TRP A 237 12.50 10.44 -10.21
CA TRP A 237 11.98 9.38 -11.05
C TRP A 237 13.10 8.59 -11.76
N GLN A 238 14.04 9.28 -12.40
CA GLN A 238 15.18 8.65 -13.03
C GLN A 238 15.96 7.80 -12.02
N HIS A 239 16.21 8.34 -10.83
CA HIS A 239 16.87 7.63 -9.74
C HIS A 239 16.11 6.36 -9.31
N THR A 240 14.80 6.42 -9.14
CA THR A 240 14.01 5.25 -8.72
C THR A 240 13.98 4.17 -9.79
N LEU A 241 13.89 4.55 -11.07
CA LEU A 241 13.99 3.62 -12.19
C LEU A 241 15.36 2.94 -12.23
N GLU A 242 16.44 3.71 -12.20
CA GLU A 242 17.81 3.19 -12.22
C GLU A 242 18.03 2.22 -11.05
N THR A 243 17.57 2.58 -9.85
CA THR A 243 17.64 1.72 -8.66
C THR A 243 16.86 0.43 -8.85
N GLY A 244 15.63 0.50 -9.38
CA GLY A 244 14.81 -0.67 -9.67
C GLY A 244 15.48 -1.64 -10.64
N TYR A 245 16.10 -1.10 -11.67
CA TYR A 245 16.81 -1.92 -12.65
C TYR A 245 18.10 -2.52 -12.13
N CYS A 246 18.88 -1.76 -11.36
CA CYS A 246 20.05 -2.30 -10.68
C CYS A 246 19.66 -3.47 -9.77
N ALA A 247 18.61 -3.31 -8.99
CA ALA A 247 18.08 -4.37 -8.12
C ALA A 247 17.64 -5.61 -8.92
N LYS A 248 16.93 -5.40 -10.04
CA LYS A 248 16.53 -6.46 -10.95
C LYS A 248 17.74 -7.17 -11.58
N ALA A 249 18.73 -6.43 -12.04
CA ALA A 249 19.93 -6.98 -12.64
C ALA A 249 20.73 -7.83 -11.65
N ILE A 250 20.90 -7.35 -10.42
CA ILE A 250 21.55 -8.10 -9.32
C ILE A 250 20.80 -9.41 -9.04
N ALA A 251 19.48 -9.34 -8.82
CA ALA A 251 18.65 -10.52 -8.54
C ALA A 251 18.69 -11.53 -9.69
N THR A 252 18.74 -11.06 -10.94
CA THR A 252 18.88 -11.90 -12.13
C THR A 252 20.26 -12.58 -12.16
N HIS A 253 21.34 -11.83 -11.86
CA HIS A 253 22.69 -12.37 -11.79
C HIS A 253 22.81 -13.46 -10.73
N GLU A 254 22.19 -13.26 -9.57
CA GLU A 254 22.10 -14.24 -8.47
C GLU A 254 21.18 -15.43 -8.79
N LYS A 255 20.61 -15.50 -10.00
CA LYS A 255 19.71 -16.57 -10.46
C LYS A 255 18.50 -16.77 -9.56
N ALA A 256 17.98 -15.70 -8.97
CA ALA A 256 16.76 -15.73 -8.19
C ALA A 256 15.56 -16.15 -9.04
N ASP A 257 14.47 -16.61 -8.41
CA ASP A 257 13.25 -16.91 -9.13
C ASP A 257 12.61 -15.61 -9.69
N LYS A 258 11.78 -15.78 -10.73
CA LYS A 258 11.16 -14.65 -11.43
C LYS A 258 10.39 -13.73 -10.49
N LYS A 259 9.65 -14.29 -9.54
CA LYS A 259 8.83 -13.52 -8.60
C LYS A 259 9.69 -12.64 -7.70
N PHE A 260 10.83 -13.15 -7.24
CA PHE A 260 11.78 -12.38 -6.43
C PHE A 260 12.45 -11.27 -7.27
N ILE A 261 12.86 -11.58 -8.52
CA ILE A 261 13.43 -10.61 -9.46
C ILE A 261 12.46 -9.44 -9.69
N ASP A 262 11.18 -9.75 -9.94
CA ASP A 262 10.13 -8.74 -10.16
C ASP A 262 9.86 -7.92 -8.88
N SER A 263 9.89 -8.56 -7.71
CA SER A 263 9.78 -7.88 -6.41
C SER A 263 10.94 -6.92 -6.13
N CYS A 264 12.17 -7.29 -6.49
CA CYS A 264 13.34 -6.42 -6.36
C CYS A 264 13.22 -5.18 -7.24
N PHE A 265 12.73 -5.34 -8.47
CA PHE A 265 12.45 -4.21 -9.36
C PHE A 265 11.43 -3.25 -8.76
N LEU A 266 10.28 -3.77 -8.32
CA LEU A 266 9.22 -2.97 -7.72
C LEU A 266 9.70 -2.27 -6.44
N ALA A 267 10.44 -2.96 -5.57
CA ALA A 267 11.02 -2.38 -4.38
C ALA A 267 11.95 -1.21 -4.71
N GLY A 268 12.77 -1.35 -5.74
CA GLY A 268 13.65 -0.27 -6.23
C GLY A 268 12.87 0.94 -6.75
N ILE A 269 11.75 0.75 -7.46
CA ILE A 269 10.89 1.86 -7.90
C ILE A 269 10.23 2.57 -6.71
N LEU A 270 9.83 1.83 -5.68
CA LEU A 270 9.06 2.37 -4.55
C LEU A 270 9.91 2.84 -3.37
N HIS A 271 11.23 2.58 -3.35
CA HIS A 271 12.07 2.83 -2.17
C HIS A 271 12.03 4.28 -1.68
N ASP A 272 11.87 5.23 -2.58
CA ASP A 272 11.85 6.67 -2.32
C ASP A 272 10.44 7.29 -2.34
N VAL A 273 9.38 6.48 -2.41
CA VAL A 273 7.99 6.97 -2.42
C VAL A 273 7.65 7.84 -1.21
N GLY A 274 8.33 7.62 -0.09
CA GLY A 274 8.21 8.46 1.10
C GLY A 274 8.58 9.92 0.87
N LYS A 275 9.53 10.22 -0.02
CA LYS A 275 9.87 11.60 -0.40
C LYS A 275 8.69 12.30 -1.06
N LEU A 276 7.93 11.61 -1.92
CA LEU A 276 6.72 12.13 -2.54
C LEU A 276 5.62 12.39 -1.50
N ALA A 277 5.46 11.49 -0.53
CA ALA A 277 4.52 11.68 0.57
C ALA A 277 4.87 12.91 1.42
N LEU A 278 6.15 13.13 1.74
CA LEU A 278 6.63 14.31 2.47
C LEU A 278 6.40 15.60 1.67
N LEU A 279 6.69 15.58 0.37
CA LEU A 279 6.47 16.73 -0.54
C LEU A 279 4.99 17.12 -0.64
N THR A 280 4.07 16.15 -0.62
CA THR A 280 2.64 16.41 -0.79
C THR A 280 1.92 16.77 0.49
N LYS A 281 2.30 16.17 1.61
CA LYS A 281 1.55 16.26 2.86
C LYS A 281 2.25 17.05 3.96
N MET A 282 3.54 17.28 3.82
CA MET A 282 4.39 17.90 4.84
C MET A 282 5.40 18.87 4.22
N LYS A 283 4.98 19.59 3.18
CA LYS A 283 5.81 20.51 2.44
C LYS A 283 6.56 21.48 3.34
N ASP A 284 5.85 22.15 4.24
CA ASP A 284 6.40 23.18 5.14
C ASP A 284 7.53 22.64 6.04
N VAL A 285 7.48 21.32 6.37
CA VAL A 285 8.49 20.66 7.20
C VAL A 285 9.64 20.10 6.36
N TYR A 286 9.34 19.67 5.12
CA TYR A 286 10.32 19.01 4.28
C TYR A 286 11.13 19.96 3.41
N GLU A 287 10.58 21.14 3.06
CA GLU A 287 11.26 22.18 2.28
C GLU A 287 12.60 22.63 2.91
N PRO A 288 12.66 22.93 4.24
CA PRO A 288 13.93 23.26 4.89
C PRO A 288 14.96 22.12 4.84
N VAL A 289 14.50 20.86 4.86
CA VAL A 289 15.40 19.69 4.72
C VAL A 289 16.02 19.65 3.33
N LEU A 290 15.23 19.95 2.28
CA LEU A 290 15.74 20.02 0.90
C LEU A 290 16.75 21.14 0.71
N GLU A 291 16.61 22.26 1.41
CA GLU A 291 17.58 23.34 1.40
C GLU A 291 18.91 22.98 2.07
N CYS A 292 18.88 22.11 3.09
CA CYS A 292 20.09 21.64 3.76
C CYS A 292 20.91 20.63 2.95
N VAL A 293 20.32 19.98 1.93
CA VAL A 293 20.98 18.94 1.11
C VAL A 293 21.68 19.54 -0.12
N ARG A 294 21.65 20.86 -0.26
CA ARG A 294 22.43 21.62 -1.26
C ARG A 294 23.82 21.91 -0.73
#